data_8ee94032db92c143f0ffb6966c747b23
#
_entry.id   8ee94032db92c143f0ffb6966c747b23
#
_cell.length_a   1.000
_cell.length_b   1.000
_cell.length_c   1.000
_cell.angle_alpha   90.00
_cell.angle_beta   90.00
_cell.angle_gamma   90.00
#
_symmetry.space_group_name_H-M   'P 1'
#
loop_
_entity.id
_entity.type
_entity.pdbx_description
1 polymer ?
#
loop_
_entity_poly.entity_id
_entity_poly.type
_entity_poly.pdbx_seq_one_letter_code
_entity_poly.pdbx_strand_id
1 'polypeptide(L)'
;MKQNQIKKQILTYASILTLTFSGLATANSDVYGPFPVTLKNYSGDCTNTVSYSGQIARHVQHDSLKDRSTKGSYSEMVSYYEGSDKNKQIWAPASKDGFPIKQTLLNEISKGKNLSGKTYKGTITAWPNNLTGPEVIDFWMNKAAANPKDVSVGLNYQQLLSKFIMGAVFYNQAVDNYLDEKMRADTKPNDKPYKDGACYTGKEHSWDEAFGYWGAAAHSLLLSAEQNYNIAKKKDLVSADYNEDGVVDLKSEYVFAHAYYASSFDKGGKTSYM
;
A
#
# COMPACT_ATOMS: atom_id res chain seq x y z
N MET A 1 -47.35 73.72 -4.59
CA MET A 1 -45.95 73.74 -5.02
C MET A 1 -45.25 72.59 -4.31
N LYS A 2 -45.02 71.45 -5.02
CA LYS A 2 -44.23 70.32 -4.48
C LYS A 2 -43.25 69.94 -5.59
N GLN A 3 -41.97 70.15 -5.34
CA GLN A 3 -40.88 69.74 -6.20
C GLN A 3 -40.68 68.23 -6.06
N ASN A 4 -40.81 67.50 -7.15
CA ASN A 4 -40.42 66.10 -7.24
C ASN A 4 -38.93 66.04 -7.59
N GLN A 5 -38.12 65.50 -6.69
CA GLN A 5 -36.74 65.14 -6.92
C GLN A 5 -36.69 63.74 -7.50
N ILE A 6 -36.25 63.62 -8.74
CA ILE A 6 -35.92 62.36 -9.39
C ILE A 6 -34.53 61.93 -8.93
N LYS A 7 -34.48 60.89 -8.09
CA LYS A 7 -33.19 60.24 -7.77
C LYS A 7 -32.78 59.34 -8.92
N LYS A 8 -31.71 59.71 -9.64
CA LYS A 8 -31.00 58.79 -10.55
C LYS A 8 -30.25 57.77 -9.73
N GLN A 9 -30.65 56.51 -9.82
CA GLN A 9 -29.85 55.41 -9.36
C GLN A 9 -28.78 55.11 -10.40
N ILE A 10 -27.51 55.30 -10.02
CA ILE A 10 -26.34 54.84 -10.78
C ILE A 10 -26.10 53.42 -10.36
N LEU A 11 -26.40 52.47 -11.24
CA LEU A 11 -26.02 51.06 -11.07
C LEU A 11 -24.56 50.94 -11.43
N THR A 12 -23.70 50.80 -10.41
CA THR A 12 -22.28 50.48 -10.62
C THR A 12 -22.18 48.96 -10.70
N TYR A 13 -21.95 48.43 -11.89
CA TYR A 13 -21.55 47.03 -12.08
C TYR A 13 -20.11 46.87 -11.64
N ALA A 14 -19.89 46.35 -10.44
CA ALA A 14 -18.60 45.84 -10.03
C ALA A 14 -18.38 44.46 -10.69
N SER A 15 -17.62 44.42 -11.75
CA SER A 15 -17.12 43.17 -12.33
C SER A 15 -16.10 42.58 -11.38
N ILE A 16 -16.51 41.56 -10.59
CA ILE A 16 -15.61 40.74 -9.80
C ILE A 16 -14.86 39.84 -10.80
N LEU A 17 -13.64 40.24 -11.14
CA LEU A 17 -12.70 39.38 -11.86
C LEU A 17 -12.20 38.34 -10.87
N THR A 18 -12.84 37.18 -10.85
CA THR A 18 -12.32 35.99 -10.16
C THR A 18 -11.08 35.52 -10.92
N LEU A 19 -9.91 35.97 -10.47
CA LEU A 19 -8.66 35.28 -10.84
C LEU A 19 -8.70 33.88 -10.20
N THR A 20 -9.07 32.90 -11.00
CA THR A 20 -8.75 31.51 -10.67
C THR A 20 -7.23 31.37 -10.77
N PHE A 21 -6.55 31.52 -9.65
CA PHE A 21 -5.22 30.96 -9.50
C PHE A 21 -5.37 29.44 -9.63
N SER A 22 -5.16 28.91 -10.81
CA SER A 22 -4.74 27.53 -10.96
C SER A 22 -3.34 27.46 -10.37
N GLY A 23 -3.28 27.36 -9.04
CA GLY A 23 -2.06 27.00 -8.34
C GLY A 23 -1.64 25.67 -8.91
N LEU A 24 -0.53 25.62 -9.63
CA LEU A 24 0.24 24.40 -9.79
C LEU A 24 0.50 23.93 -8.37
N ALA A 25 -0.24 22.89 -7.93
CA ALA A 25 0.08 22.20 -6.71
C ALA A 25 1.49 21.66 -6.93
N THR A 26 2.48 22.33 -6.33
CA THR A 26 3.83 21.77 -6.25
C THR A 26 3.67 20.48 -5.48
N ALA A 27 3.94 19.34 -6.14
CA ALA A 27 3.93 18.05 -5.50
C ALA A 27 4.82 18.16 -4.25
N ASN A 28 4.26 17.85 -3.08
CA ASN A 28 5.04 17.83 -1.86
C ASN A 28 6.05 16.69 -2.00
N SER A 29 7.35 17.00 -2.00
CA SER A 29 8.42 16.01 -2.15
C SER A 29 8.39 14.92 -1.07
N ASP A 30 7.68 15.16 0.05
CA ASP A 30 7.59 14.26 1.19
C ASP A 30 6.34 13.36 1.13
N VAL A 31 5.57 13.43 0.02
CA VAL A 31 4.43 12.56 -0.22
C VAL A 31 4.64 11.79 -1.52
N TYR A 32 4.44 10.47 -1.48
CA TYR A 32 4.54 9.61 -2.64
C TYR A 32 3.35 9.78 -3.59
N GLY A 33 3.48 10.71 -4.52
CA GLY A 33 2.44 11.08 -5.47
C GLY A 33 1.41 12.10 -4.91
N PRO A 34 0.50 12.54 -5.79
CA PRO A 34 0.43 12.20 -7.20
C PRO A 34 1.64 12.69 -8.02
N PHE A 35 2.12 11.87 -8.96
CA PHE A 35 3.16 12.27 -9.89
C PHE A 35 2.58 12.61 -11.26
N PRO A 36 3.01 13.71 -11.91
CA PRO A 36 2.50 14.11 -13.21
C PRO A 36 2.94 13.14 -14.31
N VAL A 37 2.17 13.08 -15.40
CA VAL A 37 2.53 12.31 -16.59
C VAL A 37 3.74 12.93 -17.28
N THR A 38 4.81 12.15 -17.45
CA THR A 38 6.06 12.56 -18.09
C THR A 38 6.21 12.06 -19.53
N LEU A 39 5.33 11.14 -19.96
CA LEU A 39 5.34 10.59 -21.32
C LEU A 39 5.07 11.65 -22.38
N LYS A 40 6.02 11.82 -23.30
CA LYS A 40 5.86 12.69 -24.46
C LYS A 40 4.69 12.19 -25.33
N ASN A 41 3.88 13.14 -25.80
CA ASN A 41 2.71 12.87 -26.67
C ASN A 41 1.61 12.02 -26.02
N TYR A 42 1.55 11.91 -24.70
CA TYR A 42 0.39 11.34 -24.04
C TYR A 42 -0.82 12.24 -24.21
N SER A 43 -1.93 11.70 -24.70
CA SER A 43 -3.16 12.44 -25.02
C SER A 43 -4.40 11.95 -24.25
N GLY A 44 -4.22 11.09 -23.24
CA GLY A 44 -5.33 10.60 -22.39
C GLY A 44 -5.58 11.50 -21.17
N ASP A 45 -6.57 11.13 -20.38
CA ASP A 45 -7.07 11.90 -19.23
C ASP A 45 -6.32 11.63 -17.91
N CYS A 46 -5.28 10.80 -17.94
CA CYS A 46 -4.52 10.44 -16.74
C CYS A 46 -3.73 11.66 -16.23
N THR A 47 -3.87 11.96 -14.94
CA THR A 47 -3.16 13.07 -14.27
C THR A 47 -2.17 12.60 -13.22
N ASN A 48 -2.13 11.29 -12.94
CA ASN A 48 -1.28 10.69 -11.92
C ASN A 48 -0.74 9.34 -12.40
N THR A 49 0.57 9.17 -12.37
CA THR A 49 1.25 7.95 -12.84
C THR A 49 1.36 6.86 -11.76
N VAL A 50 1.06 7.17 -10.50
CA VAL A 50 1.18 6.22 -9.36
C VAL A 50 0.28 5.00 -9.54
N SER A 51 0.87 3.80 -9.47
CA SER A 51 0.15 2.54 -9.70
C SER A 51 0.71 1.37 -8.88
N TYR A 52 0.34 1.27 -7.58
CA TYR A 52 0.79 0.20 -6.69
C TYR A 52 -0.32 -0.48 -5.85
N SER A 53 -1.59 -0.24 -6.16
CA SER A 53 -2.71 -0.83 -5.38
C SER A 53 -2.70 -2.37 -5.35
N GLY A 54 -2.13 -3.00 -6.38
CA GLY A 54 -1.97 -4.45 -6.42
C GLY A 54 -1.03 -5.00 -5.33
N GLN A 55 -0.02 -4.25 -4.96
CA GLN A 55 0.94 -4.56 -3.90
C GLN A 55 0.29 -4.40 -2.53
N ILE A 56 -0.48 -3.32 -2.35
CA ILE A 56 -1.27 -3.10 -1.14
C ILE A 56 -2.30 -4.21 -0.92
N ALA A 57 -3.00 -4.66 -1.96
CA ALA A 57 -3.91 -5.80 -1.85
C ALA A 57 -3.20 -7.06 -1.31
N ARG A 58 -1.93 -7.30 -1.68
CA ARG A 58 -1.13 -8.41 -1.16
C ARG A 58 -0.71 -8.22 0.29
N HIS A 59 -0.43 -7.01 0.74
CA HIS A 59 -0.21 -6.73 2.16
C HIS A 59 -1.46 -7.04 2.98
N VAL A 60 -2.62 -6.63 2.50
CA VAL A 60 -3.90 -6.91 3.19
C VAL A 60 -4.23 -8.41 3.18
N GLN A 61 -3.91 -9.12 2.08
CA GLN A 61 -4.02 -10.59 2.05
C GLN A 61 -3.10 -11.23 3.09
N HIS A 62 -1.84 -10.80 3.20
CA HIS A 62 -0.89 -11.29 4.20
C HIS A 62 -1.37 -11.04 5.62
N ASP A 63 -1.86 -9.84 5.93
CA ASP A 63 -2.33 -9.50 7.27
C ASP A 63 -3.61 -10.27 7.63
N SER A 64 -4.51 -10.45 6.66
CA SER A 64 -5.71 -11.27 6.83
C SER A 64 -5.36 -12.76 7.01
N LEU A 65 -4.40 -13.29 6.22
CA LEU A 65 -3.87 -14.64 6.40
C LEU A 65 -3.29 -14.83 7.81
N LYS A 66 -2.48 -13.87 8.26
CA LYS A 66 -1.91 -13.87 9.60
C LYS A 66 -2.99 -13.84 10.69
N ASP A 67 -4.06 -13.07 10.52
CA ASP A 67 -5.20 -13.10 11.43
C ASP A 67 -5.86 -14.49 11.46
N ARG A 68 -6.12 -15.09 10.29
CA ARG A 68 -6.70 -16.44 10.20
C ARG A 68 -5.81 -17.52 10.80
N SER A 69 -4.49 -17.36 10.74
CA SER A 69 -3.57 -18.31 11.38
C SER A 69 -3.74 -18.40 12.91
N THR A 70 -4.22 -17.33 13.55
CA THR A 70 -4.56 -17.37 15.00
C THR A 70 -5.82 -18.16 15.30
N LYS A 71 -6.66 -18.41 14.29
CA LYS A 71 -7.91 -19.17 14.40
C LYS A 71 -7.74 -20.65 14.06
N GLY A 72 -6.54 -21.08 13.66
CA GLY A 72 -6.26 -22.46 13.28
C GLY A 72 -6.94 -22.92 11.98
N SER A 73 -7.30 -22.00 11.08
CA SER A 73 -7.99 -22.34 9.84
C SER A 73 -7.04 -22.43 8.65
N TYR A 74 -6.56 -23.65 8.36
CA TYR A 74 -5.71 -23.93 7.20
C TYR A 74 -6.36 -23.48 5.88
N SER A 75 -7.60 -23.89 5.64
CA SER A 75 -8.31 -23.58 4.39
C SER A 75 -8.51 -22.07 4.16
N GLU A 76 -8.76 -21.30 5.23
CA GLU A 76 -8.83 -19.86 5.14
C GLU A 76 -7.46 -19.25 4.83
N MET A 77 -6.38 -19.73 5.48
CA MET A 77 -5.01 -19.28 5.17
C MET A 77 -4.66 -19.52 3.71
N VAL A 78 -4.88 -20.74 3.20
CA VAL A 78 -4.67 -21.09 1.78
C VAL A 78 -5.47 -20.14 0.88
N SER A 79 -6.72 -19.89 1.21
CA SER A 79 -7.59 -19.03 0.41
C SER A 79 -7.11 -17.59 0.30
N TYR A 80 -6.42 -17.04 1.32
CA TYR A 80 -5.77 -15.71 1.25
C TYR A 80 -4.40 -15.77 0.56
N TYR A 81 -3.68 -16.87 0.68
CA TYR A 81 -2.40 -17.08 0.03
C TYR A 81 -2.53 -17.22 -1.49
N GLU A 82 -3.43 -18.08 -1.94
CA GLU A 82 -3.67 -18.29 -3.36
C GLU A 82 -4.43 -17.15 -4.03
N GLY A 83 -5.05 -16.31 -3.20
CA GLY A 83 -6.01 -15.35 -3.68
C GLY A 83 -7.26 -16.07 -4.19
N SER A 84 -8.29 -15.36 -4.49
CA SER A 84 -9.43 -15.89 -5.23
C SER A 84 -10.02 -14.74 -6.01
N ASP A 85 -10.68 -15.07 -7.10
CA ASP A 85 -11.50 -14.11 -7.84
C ASP A 85 -12.72 -13.65 -7.04
N LYS A 86 -12.95 -14.30 -5.89
CA LYS A 86 -14.02 -13.93 -4.97
C LYS A 86 -13.59 -12.74 -4.14
N ASN A 87 -14.50 -11.79 -4.02
CA ASN A 87 -14.34 -10.59 -3.20
C ASN A 87 -14.36 -10.95 -1.71
N LYS A 88 -13.17 -11.07 -1.12
CA LYS A 88 -13.00 -11.53 0.26
C LYS A 88 -13.01 -10.38 1.24
N GLN A 89 -13.53 -10.66 2.43
CA GLN A 89 -13.47 -9.75 3.56
C GLN A 89 -12.02 -9.51 3.99
N ILE A 90 -11.73 -8.26 4.36
CA ILE A 90 -10.49 -7.88 5.01
C ILE A 90 -10.64 -8.14 6.51
N TRP A 91 -9.78 -9.01 7.06
CA TRP A 91 -9.77 -9.32 8.49
C TRP A 91 -8.75 -8.49 9.26
N ALA A 92 -7.68 -8.10 8.59
CA ALA A 92 -6.68 -7.23 9.17
C ALA A 92 -5.91 -6.48 8.05
N PRO A 93 -5.78 -5.17 8.13
CA PRO A 93 -6.36 -4.33 9.17
C PRO A 93 -7.88 -4.23 9.06
N ALA A 94 -8.55 -4.07 10.20
CA ALA A 94 -9.97 -3.87 10.29
C ALA A 94 -10.28 -2.53 10.98
N SER A 95 -11.45 -1.99 10.74
CA SER A 95 -11.93 -0.78 11.41
C SER A 95 -11.84 -0.89 12.93
N LYS A 96 -11.55 0.22 13.58
CA LYS A 96 -11.66 0.39 15.02
C LYS A 96 -12.75 1.38 15.36
N ASP A 97 -13.23 1.29 16.60
CA ASP A 97 -14.22 2.23 17.12
C ASP A 97 -13.74 3.68 16.95
N GLY A 98 -14.59 4.50 16.37
CA GLY A 98 -14.37 5.93 16.22
C GLY A 98 -13.53 6.36 15.03
N PHE A 99 -12.86 5.42 14.31
CA PHE A 99 -12.11 5.79 13.11
C PHE A 99 -12.11 4.65 12.08
N PRO A 100 -12.96 4.71 11.06
CA PRO A 100 -13.17 3.63 10.11
C PRO A 100 -12.04 3.50 9.09
N ILE A 101 -11.92 2.29 8.52
CA ILE A 101 -11.10 2.00 7.33
C ILE A 101 -12.05 1.93 6.13
N LYS A 102 -11.67 2.57 5.04
CA LYS A 102 -12.50 2.74 3.84
C LYS A 102 -12.81 1.41 3.13
N GLN A 103 -11.80 0.55 2.98
CA GLN A 103 -11.98 -0.73 2.31
C GLN A 103 -12.27 -1.85 3.33
N THR A 104 -13.30 -2.62 3.05
CA THR A 104 -13.67 -3.81 3.83
C THR A 104 -13.50 -5.10 3.03
N LEU A 105 -13.39 -4.99 1.72
CA LEU A 105 -13.26 -6.09 0.77
C LEU A 105 -11.99 -5.94 -0.09
N LEU A 106 -11.31 -7.05 -0.37
CA LEU A 106 -10.05 -7.04 -1.15
C LEU A 106 -10.20 -6.42 -2.56
N ASN A 107 -11.32 -6.63 -3.22
CA ASN A 107 -11.57 -6.09 -4.56
C ASN A 107 -11.75 -4.56 -4.59
N GLU A 108 -12.00 -3.93 -3.45
CA GLU A 108 -12.03 -2.47 -3.32
C GLU A 108 -10.61 -1.86 -3.39
N ILE A 109 -9.58 -2.69 -3.12
CA ILE A 109 -8.18 -2.30 -3.28
C ILE A 109 -7.71 -2.66 -4.69
N SER A 110 -7.71 -3.95 -5.03
CA SER A 110 -7.34 -4.43 -6.37
C SER A 110 -7.87 -5.85 -6.61
N LYS A 111 -8.37 -6.12 -7.82
CA LYS A 111 -8.93 -7.42 -8.20
C LYS A 111 -7.86 -8.43 -8.61
N GLY A 112 -8.13 -9.72 -8.40
CA GLY A 112 -7.33 -10.83 -8.94
C GLY A 112 -5.90 -10.90 -8.42
N LYS A 113 -5.60 -10.41 -7.21
CA LYS A 113 -4.26 -10.47 -6.62
C LYS A 113 -4.10 -11.69 -5.72
N ASN A 114 -2.88 -12.22 -5.67
CA ASN A 114 -2.52 -13.35 -4.81
C ASN A 114 -1.08 -13.21 -4.30
N LEU A 115 -0.73 -13.94 -3.26
CA LEU A 115 0.63 -14.05 -2.74
C LEU A 115 1.41 -15.16 -3.45
N SER A 116 0.76 -16.28 -3.77
CA SER A 116 1.37 -17.50 -4.33
C SER A 116 2.09 -17.24 -5.65
N GLY A 117 1.51 -16.47 -6.56
CA GLY A 117 2.13 -16.10 -7.84
C GLY A 117 3.34 -15.18 -7.73
N LYS A 118 3.56 -14.57 -6.55
CA LYS A 118 4.67 -13.66 -6.28
C LYS A 118 5.69 -14.20 -5.29
N THR A 119 5.47 -15.40 -4.77
CA THR A 119 6.37 -16.08 -3.86
C THR A 119 7.64 -16.52 -4.61
N TYR A 120 8.81 -16.33 -3.99
CA TYR A 120 10.08 -16.91 -4.44
C TYR A 120 9.93 -18.40 -4.69
N LYS A 121 10.34 -18.89 -5.85
CA LYS A 121 10.15 -20.29 -6.29
C LYS A 121 11.35 -21.19 -6.07
N GLY A 122 12.50 -20.61 -5.72
CA GLY A 122 13.72 -21.36 -5.48
C GLY A 122 13.66 -22.20 -4.20
N THR A 123 14.61 -23.10 -4.05
CA THR A 123 14.76 -23.95 -2.88
C THR A 123 15.39 -23.16 -1.74
N ILE A 124 14.78 -23.27 -0.57
CA ILE A 124 15.32 -22.77 0.70
C ILE A 124 16.14 -23.90 1.30
N THR A 125 17.46 -23.72 1.27
CA THR A 125 18.39 -24.73 1.79
C THR A 125 18.33 -24.84 3.31
N ALA A 126 18.60 -26.04 3.83
CA ALA A 126 18.58 -26.41 5.24
C ALA A 126 17.17 -26.64 5.79
N TRP A 127 16.71 -25.87 6.73
CA TRP A 127 15.50 -26.10 7.46
C TRP A 127 14.29 -25.39 6.78
N PRO A 128 13.09 -26.02 6.67
CA PRO A 128 12.74 -27.35 7.21
C PRO A 128 12.93 -28.56 6.25
N ASN A 129 13.81 -28.70 5.39
CA ASN A 129 14.15 -29.86 4.52
C ASN A 129 14.35 -29.50 3.03
N ASN A 130 14.99 -28.40 2.75
CA ASN A 130 15.24 -27.95 1.36
C ASN A 130 13.95 -27.83 0.54
N LEU A 131 12.93 -27.20 1.13
CA LEU A 131 11.65 -26.95 0.48
C LEU A 131 11.72 -25.71 -0.41
N THR A 132 10.90 -25.66 -1.46
CA THR A 132 10.68 -24.43 -2.22
C THR A 132 9.93 -23.38 -1.40
N GLY A 133 10.00 -22.11 -1.82
CA GLY A 133 9.29 -21.03 -1.11
C GLY A 133 7.81 -21.33 -0.86
N PRO A 134 7.01 -21.78 -1.87
CA PRO A 134 5.62 -22.18 -1.62
C PRO A 134 5.45 -23.33 -0.64
N GLU A 135 6.32 -24.35 -0.70
CA GLU A 135 6.27 -25.50 0.22
C GLU A 135 6.60 -25.10 1.66
N VAL A 136 7.51 -24.15 1.86
CA VAL A 136 7.79 -23.58 3.20
C VAL A 136 6.57 -22.84 3.73
N ILE A 137 5.87 -22.08 2.91
CA ILE A 137 4.64 -21.39 3.32
C ILE A 137 3.57 -22.41 3.70
N ASP A 138 3.37 -23.43 2.89
CA ASP A 138 2.41 -24.50 3.18
C ASP A 138 2.76 -25.22 4.49
N PHE A 139 4.03 -25.56 4.70
CA PHE A 139 4.53 -26.15 5.93
C PHE A 139 4.17 -25.29 7.16
N TRP A 140 4.38 -23.95 7.09
CA TRP A 140 4.04 -23.07 8.20
C TRP A 140 2.54 -22.89 8.38
N MET A 141 1.74 -22.90 7.30
CA MET A 141 0.28 -22.86 7.40
C MET A 141 -0.24 -24.12 8.12
N ASN A 142 0.28 -25.28 7.80
CA ASN A 142 -0.08 -26.53 8.48
C ASN A 142 0.28 -26.49 9.97
N LYS A 143 1.49 -26.02 10.32
CA LYS A 143 1.91 -25.87 11.72
C LYS A 143 1.04 -24.86 12.48
N ALA A 144 0.75 -23.70 11.89
CA ALA A 144 -0.08 -22.67 12.50
C ALA A 144 -1.55 -23.14 12.65
N ALA A 145 -2.07 -23.94 11.72
CA ALA A 145 -3.40 -24.50 11.81
C ALA A 145 -3.54 -25.51 12.98
N ALA A 146 -2.50 -26.31 13.20
CA ALA A 146 -2.48 -27.28 14.30
C ALA A 146 -2.29 -26.58 15.66
N ASN A 147 -1.35 -25.64 15.75
CA ASN A 147 -1.04 -24.90 16.98
C ASN A 147 -0.32 -23.59 16.65
N PRO A 148 -1.01 -22.44 16.62
CA PRO A 148 -0.38 -21.16 16.25
C PRO A 148 0.84 -20.77 17.08
N LYS A 149 0.88 -21.21 18.38
CA LYS A 149 1.97 -20.98 19.32
C LYS A 149 2.27 -22.26 20.06
N ASP A 150 3.29 -22.96 19.63
CA ASP A 150 3.72 -24.19 20.29
C ASP A 150 4.71 -23.86 21.43
N VAL A 151 4.18 -23.74 22.62
CA VAL A 151 4.98 -23.44 23.84
C VAL A 151 5.90 -24.59 24.24
N SER A 152 5.62 -25.82 23.80
CA SER A 152 6.41 -27.00 24.14
C SER A 152 7.81 -26.96 23.48
N VAL A 153 7.89 -26.33 22.31
CA VAL A 153 9.13 -26.16 21.56
C VAL A 153 9.54 -24.68 21.43
N GLY A 154 8.81 -23.77 22.09
CA GLY A 154 9.09 -22.33 22.10
C GLY A 154 8.88 -21.65 20.75
N LEU A 155 8.08 -22.21 19.83
CA LEU A 155 7.88 -21.68 18.49
C LEU A 155 6.54 -20.97 18.33
N ASN A 156 6.57 -19.84 17.61
CA ASN A 156 5.37 -19.12 17.21
C ASN A 156 5.20 -19.26 15.69
N TYR A 157 4.46 -20.26 15.27
CA TYR A 157 4.26 -20.60 13.87
C TYR A 157 3.53 -19.49 13.09
N GLN A 158 2.61 -18.75 13.73
CA GLN A 158 1.99 -17.57 13.13
C GLN A 158 3.05 -16.51 12.74
N GLN A 159 4.01 -16.27 13.63
CA GLN A 159 5.06 -15.28 13.34
C GLN A 159 6.05 -15.80 12.29
N LEU A 160 6.42 -17.07 12.35
CA LEU A 160 7.30 -17.70 11.37
C LEU A 160 6.68 -17.63 9.96
N LEU A 161 5.42 -18.01 9.82
CA LEU A 161 4.66 -17.90 8.58
C LEU A 161 4.65 -16.45 8.06
N SER A 162 4.25 -15.51 8.91
CA SER A 162 4.18 -14.08 8.53
C SER A 162 5.53 -13.53 8.08
N LYS A 163 6.62 -13.82 8.83
CA LYS A 163 7.97 -13.34 8.47
C LYS A 163 8.51 -13.98 7.21
N PHE A 164 8.23 -15.27 7.02
CA PHE A 164 8.66 -15.95 5.80
C PHE A 164 7.96 -15.37 4.57
N ILE A 165 6.64 -15.11 4.64
CA ILE A 165 5.92 -14.44 3.55
C ILE A 165 6.51 -13.05 3.28
N MET A 166 6.86 -12.28 4.29
CA MET A 166 7.50 -10.97 4.11
C MET A 166 8.82 -11.08 3.31
N GLY A 167 9.65 -12.07 3.61
CA GLY A 167 10.88 -12.32 2.86
C GLY A 167 10.61 -12.86 1.46
N ALA A 168 9.88 -13.97 1.38
CA ALA A 168 9.69 -14.72 0.13
C ALA A 168 8.75 -14.03 -0.88
N VAL A 169 7.92 -13.08 -0.46
CA VAL A 169 7.05 -12.30 -1.34
C VAL A 169 7.51 -10.85 -1.41
N PHE A 170 7.40 -10.10 -0.32
CA PHE A 170 7.54 -8.64 -0.40
C PHE A 170 8.97 -8.19 -0.64
N TYR A 171 9.94 -8.71 0.13
CA TYR A 171 11.34 -8.40 -0.08
C TYR A 171 11.83 -8.90 -1.45
N ASN A 172 11.56 -10.16 -1.78
CA ASN A 172 11.94 -10.75 -3.07
C ASN A 172 11.39 -9.94 -4.25
N GLN A 173 10.14 -9.50 -4.19
CA GLN A 173 9.57 -8.69 -5.26
C GLN A 173 10.13 -7.26 -5.27
N ALA A 174 10.18 -6.57 -4.12
CA ALA A 174 10.64 -5.19 -4.08
C ALA A 174 12.10 -5.07 -4.53
N VAL A 175 13.00 -5.84 -3.92
CA VAL A 175 14.44 -5.68 -4.08
C VAL A 175 14.93 -6.44 -5.31
N ASP A 176 14.74 -7.75 -5.37
CA ASP A 176 15.30 -8.60 -6.40
C ASP A 176 14.63 -8.36 -7.77
N ASN A 177 13.30 -8.45 -7.82
CA ASN A 177 12.56 -8.33 -9.08
C ASN A 177 12.44 -6.88 -9.57
N TYR A 178 11.96 -5.94 -8.71
CA TYR A 178 11.64 -4.59 -9.19
C TYR A 178 12.84 -3.64 -9.15
N LEU A 179 13.56 -3.54 -8.04
CA LEU A 179 14.67 -2.58 -7.93
C LEU A 179 15.95 -3.09 -8.62
N ASP A 180 16.26 -4.39 -8.57
CA ASP A 180 17.44 -4.93 -9.27
C ASP A 180 17.10 -5.26 -10.75
N GLU A 181 16.32 -6.32 -11.02
CA GLU A 181 16.14 -6.80 -12.38
C GLU A 181 15.45 -5.80 -13.30
N LYS A 182 14.31 -5.23 -12.89
CA LYS A 182 13.48 -4.37 -13.76
C LYS A 182 13.95 -2.93 -13.84
N MET A 183 14.77 -2.47 -12.89
CA MET A 183 15.35 -1.14 -12.94
C MET A 183 16.68 -1.07 -13.70
N ARG A 184 17.23 -2.19 -14.17
CA ARG A 184 18.40 -2.19 -15.08
C ARG A 184 18.12 -1.39 -16.34
N ALA A 185 19.12 -0.69 -16.85
CA ALA A 185 18.98 0.25 -17.96
C ALA A 185 18.37 -0.39 -19.22
N ASP A 186 18.63 -1.67 -19.45
CA ASP A 186 18.27 -2.43 -20.64
C ASP A 186 16.94 -3.22 -20.55
N THR A 187 16.27 -3.20 -19.40
CA THR A 187 15.08 -4.07 -19.18
C THR A 187 13.75 -3.40 -19.47
N LYS A 188 13.49 -2.27 -18.83
CA LYS A 188 12.22 -1.54 -18.94
C LYS A 188 12.46 -0.14 -19.51
N PRO A 189 11.81 0.22 -20.61
CA PRO A 189 11.99 1.55 -21.20
C PRO A 189 11.44 2.65 -20.27
N ASN A 190 12.06 3.82 -20.36
CA ASN A 190 11.63 5.03 -19.68
C ASN A 190 11.14 6.13 -20.65
N ASP A 191 10.93 5.78 -21.92
CA ASP A 191 10.59 6.70 -23.01
C ASP A 191 9.29 6.34 -23.72
N LYS A 192 8.65 5.25 -23.33
CA LYS A 192 7.37 4.79 -23.90
C LYS A 192 6.45 4.21 -22.85
N PRO A 193 5.15 4.13 -23.12
CA PRO A 193 4.16 3.57 -22.20
C PRO A 193 4.51 2.14 -21.78
N TYR A 194 4.22 1.81 -20.53
CA TYR A 194 4.35 0.44 -20.00
C TYR A 194 3.54 -0.58 -20.81
N LYS A 195 2.36 -0.19 -21.24
CA LYS A 195 1.46 -0.92 -22.14
C LYS A 195 0.56 0.09 -22.86
N ASP A 196 -0.15 -0.35 -23.87
CA ASP A 196 -1.10 0.49 -24.62
C ASP A 196 -2.07 1.21 -23.68
N GLY A 197 -2.18 2.52 -23.84
CA GLY A 197 -3.04 3.38 -23.03
C GLY A 197 -2.51 3.72 -21.64
N ALA A 198 -1.36 3.18 -21.19
CA ALA A 198 -0.77 3.57 -19.92
C ALA A 198 -0.19 4.98 -19.96
N CYS A 199 -0.35 5.72 -18.89
CA CYS A 199 0.20 7.06 -18.72
C CYS A 199 1.58 7.09 -18.02
N TYR A 200 2.13 5.93 -17.76
CA TYR A 200 3.42 5.75 -17.10
C TYR A 200 4.33 4.80 -17.89
N THR A 201 5.63 4.94 -17.69
CA THR A 201 6.66 4.11 -18.31
C THR A 201 6.86 2.78 -17.57
N GLY A 202 7.62 1.88 -18.15
CA GLY A 202 7.99 0.62 -17.48
C GLY A 202 8.85 0.83 -16.24
N LYS A 203 9.68 1.89 -16.20
CA LYS A 203 10.50 2.25 -15.04
C LYS A 203 9.67 2.84 -13.91
N GLU A 204 8.82 3.82 -14.21
CA GLU A 204 7.89 4.40 -13.23
C GLU A 204 7.04 3.31 -12.58
N HIS A 205 6.47 2.42 -13.38
CA HIS A 205 5.67 1.31 -12.85
C HIS A 205 6.47 0.34 -11.97
N SER A 206 7.71 0.05 -12.35
CA SER A 206 8.57 -0.83 -11.54
C SER A 206 8.94 -0.19 -10.20
N TRP A 207 9.18 1.11 -10.19
CA TRP A 207 9.42 1.87 -8.97
C TRP A 207 8.18 1.88 -8.04
N ASP A 208 7.01 2.17 -8.61
CA ASP A 208 5.74 2.13 -7.87
C ASP A 208 5.48 0.76 -7.23
N GLU A 209 5.74 -0.31 -7.99
CA GLU A 209 5.56 -1.67 -7.48
C GLU A 209 6.54 -1.99 -6.34
N ALA A 210 7.79 -1.50 -6.41
CA ALA A 210 8.77 -1.65 -5.32
C ALA A 210 8.32 -0.88 -4.07
N PHE A 211 7.91 0.38 -4.23
CA PHE A 211 7.34 1.19 -3.14
C PHE A 211 6.11 0.51 -2.52
N GLY A 212 5.20 0.02 -3.35
CA GLY A 212 4.02 -0.69 -2.89
C GLY A 212 4.35 -1.94 -2.04
N TYR A 213 5.40 -2.69 -2.39
CA TYR A 213 5.86 -3.83 -1.57
C TYR A 213 6.64 -3.43 -0.32
N TRP A 214 7.20 -2.23 -0.26
CA TRP A 214 7.75 -1.68 0.97
C TRP A 214 6.65 -1.46 2.02
N GLY A 215 5.48 -1.00 1.60
CA GLY A 215 4.28 -0.90 2.41
C GLY A 215 4.18 0.34 3.28
N ALA A 216 4.85 1.43 2.90
CA ALA A 216 4.70 2.73 3.57
C ALA A 216 3.39 3.41 3.15
N ALA A 217 2.83 4.24 4.03
CA ALA A 217 1.81 5.20 3.62
C ALA A 217 2.42 6.25 2.68
N ALA A 218 1.63 6.80 1.76
CA ALA A 218 2.13 7.79 0.80
C ALA A 218 2.77 9.01 1.48
N HIS A 219 2.25 9.40 2.64
CA HIS A 219 2.72 10.53 3.44
C HIS A 219 3.68 10.14 4.60
N SER A 220 4.25 8.94 4.58
CA SER A 220 5.10 8.42 5.67
C SER A 220 6.26 9.34 6.04
N LEU A 221 6.82 10.10 5.09
CA LEU A 221 7.92 11.03 5.37
C LEU A 221 7.47 12.29 6.15
N LEU A 222 6.17 12.60 6.17
CA LEU A 222 5.61 13.67 7.00
C LEU A 222 5.35 13.22 8.45
N LEU A 223 5.42 11.91 8.70
CA LEU A 223 5.13 11.31 9.98
C LEU A 223 6.41 10.96 10.73
N SER A 224 6.37 11.07 12.07
CA SER A 224 7.41 10.49 12.89
C SER A 224 7.41 8.96 12.81
N ALA A 225 8.54 8.35 13.15
CA ALA A 225 8.64 6.89 13.21
C ALA A 225 7.62 6.28 14.21
N GLU A 226 7.32 6.98 15.28
CA GLU A 226 6.29 6.55 16.24
C GLU A 226 4.88 6.60 15.65
N GLN A 227 4.53 7.63 14.90
CA GLN A 227 3.23 7.71 14.19
C GLN A 227 3.10 6.58 13.16
N ASN A 228 4.09 6.38 12.28
CA ASN A 228 4.12 5.27 11.33
C ASN A 228 3.93 3.91 12.04
N TYR A 229 4.63 3.68 13.15
CA TYR A 229 4.46 2.48 13.98
C TYR A 229 3.05 2.35 14.55
N ASN A 230 2.50 3.43 15.08
CA ASN A 230 1.17 3.44 15.72
C ASN A 230 0.04 3.26 14.69
N ILE A 231 0.17 3.78 13.48
CA ILE A 231 -0.75 3.51 12.36
C ILE A 231 -0.81 2.00 12.10
N ALA A 232 0.34 1.35 11.88
CA ALA A 232 0.38 -0.11 11.66
C ALA A 232 -0.19 -0.93 12.83
N LYS A 233 -0.14 -0.39 14.04
CA LYS A 233 -0.75 -0.97 15.25
C LYS A 233 -2.21 -0.58 15.45
N LYS A 234 -2.78 0.24 14.58
CA LYS A 234 -4.14 0.79 14.72
C LYS A 234 -4.33 1.57 16.04
N LYS A 235 -3.31 2.29 16.47
CA LYS A 235 -3.32 3.10 17.68
C LYS A 235 -3.45 4.59 17.38
N ASP A 236 -3.12 5.00 16.15
CA ASP A 236 -3.16 6.38 15.69
C ASP A 236 -3.68 6.39 14.24
N LEU A 237 -4.98 6.17 14.08
CA LEU A 237 -5.61 6.22 12.76
C LEU A 237 -5.96 7.65 12.32
N VAL A 238 -5.95 8.61 13.26
CA VAL A 238 -6.10 10.03 12.94
C VAL A 238 -4.90 10.51 12.12
N SER A 239 -3.67 10.16 12.53
CA SER A 239 -2.47 10.50 11.75
C SER A 239 -2.39 9.75 10.40
N ALA A 240 -3.15 8.66 10.24
CA ALA A 240 -3.22 7.93 8.97
C ALA A 240 -4.09 8.64 7.94
N ASP A 241 -5.16 9.30 8.36
CA ASP A 241 -6.09 10.04 7.50
C ASP A 241 -5.43 11.35 7.02
N TYR A 242 -4.65 11.24 5.96
CA TYR A 242 -3.87 12.37 5.41
C TYR A 242 -4.73 13.41 4.70
N ASN A 243 -5.81 12.96 4.07
CA ASN A 243 -6.71 13.83 3.30
C ASN A 243 -7.87 14.40 4.14
N GLU A 244 -7.94 14.04 5.44
CA GLU A 244 -8.93 14.50 6.40
C GLU A 244 -10.40 14.21 5.99
N ASP A 245 -10.62 13.08 5.27
CA ASP A 245 -11.97 12.67 4.85
C ASP A 245 -12.71 11.83 5.91
N GLY A 246 -12.07 11.57 7.05
CA GLY A 246 -12.63 10.85 8.20
C GLY A 246 -12.54 9.34 8.11
N VAL A 247 -11.84 8.78 7.12
CA VAL A 247 -11.59 7.35 6.96
C VAL A 247 -10.15 7.08 6.52
N VAL A 248 -9.59 5.93 6.85
CA VAL A 248 -8.26 5.52 6.38
C VAL A 248 -8.39 4.78 5.05
N ASP A 249 -7.81 5.31 3.97
CA ASP A 249 -7.69 4.60 2.69
C ASP A 249 -6.47 3.67 2.72
N LEU A 250 -6.70 2.35 2.75
CA LEU A 250 -5.62 1.36 2.78
C LEU A 250 -4.67 1.45 1.57
N LYS A 251 -5.10 2.06 0.46
CA LYS A 251 -4.27 2.18 -0.75
C LYS A 251 -3.11 3.14 -0.60
N SER A 252 -3.24 4.14 0.28
CA SER A 252 -2.26 5.23 0.39
C SER A 252 -1.97 5.69 1.82
N GLU A 253 -2.81 5.35 2.82
CA GLU A 253 -2.77 5.96 4.14
C GLU A 253 -2.41 4.98 5.27
N TYR A 254 -2.14 3.73 4.95
CA TYR A 254 -1.82 2.73 5.96
C TYR A 254 -0.38 2.19 5.83
N VAL A 255 0.19 1.75 6.96
CA VAL A 255 1.57 1.25 7.03
C VAL A 255 1.57 -0.26 7.22
N PHE A 256 2.29 -0.97 6.34
CA PHE A 256 2.35 -2.43 6.31
C PHE A 256 3.78 -2.96 6.48
N ALA A 257 3.90 -4.24 6.75
CA ALA A 257 5.05 -5.12 6.59
C ALA A 257 6.42 -4.48 6.88
N HIS A 258 7.24 -4.22 5.87
CA HIS A 258 8.60 -3.72 6.05
C HIS A 258 8.65 -2.31 6.61
N ALA A 259 7.78 -1.40 6.13
CA ALA A 259 7.69 -0.05 6.66
C ALA A 259 7.28 -0.03 8.15
N TYR A 260 6.36 -0.91 8.56
CA TYR A 260 6.05 -1.09 9.99
C TYR A 260 7.27 -1.52 10.81
N TYR A 261 8.08 -2.47 10.31
CA TYR A 261 9.25 -2.90 11.07
C TYR A 261 10.35 -1.86 11.08
N ALA A 262 10.59 -1.15 9.97
CA ALA A 262 11.48 0.00 9.92
C ALA A 262 11.10 1.03 11.00
N SER A 263 9.85 1.48 11.01
CA SER A 263 9.35 2.43 12.00
C SER A 263 9.43 1.89 13.44
N SER A 264 9.28 0.58 13.63
CA SER A 264 9.45 -0.06 14.95
C SER A 264 10.88 0.04 15.50
N PHE A 265 11.88 0.00 14.62
CA PHE A 265 13.28 0.23 15.01
C PHE A 265 13.55 1.73 15.20
N ASP A 266 13.09 2.55 14.29
CA ASP A 266 13.38 4.00 14.26
C ASP A 266 12.75 4.77 15.42
N LYS A 267 11.57 4.39 15.88
CA LYS A 267 10.90 5.02 17.02
C LYS A 267 11.73 5.02 18.32
N GLY A 268 12.72 4.14 18.40
CA GLY A 268 13.69 4.09 19.50
C GLY A 268 14.83 5.10 19.37
N GLY A 269 14.89 5.87 18.27
CA GLY A 269 15.92 6.86 17.99
C GLY A 269 17.33 6.31 17.75
N LYS A 270 17.44 4.98 17.47
CA LYS A 270 18.73 4.32 17.23
C LYS A 270 19.04 4.05 15.77
N THR A 271 18.04 4.12 14.93
CA THR A 271 18.10 3.85 13.48
C THR A 271 17.28 4.87 12.71
N SER A 272 17.46 4.89 11.40
CA SER A 272 16.72 5.75 10.45
C SER A 272 16.51 4.96 9.16
N TYR A 273 15.52 4.04 9.18
CA TYR A 273 15.19 3.14 8.07
C TYR A 273 13.95 3.58 7.27
N MET A 274 13.16 4.54 7.80
CA MET A 274 11.99 5.12 7.14
C MET A 274 12.39 6.24 6.18
#